data_f9a0f4ee96cb9e2c57fb8f453c93e137
#
_entry.id   f9a0f4ee96cb9e2c57fb8f453c93e137
#
_cell.length_a   1.000
_cell.length_b   1.000
_cell.length_c   1.000
_cell.angle_alpha   90.00
_cell.angle_beta   90.00
_cell.angle_gamma   90.00
#
_symmetry.space_group_name_H-M   'P 1'
#
loop_
_entity.id
_entity.type
_entity.pdbx_description
1 polymer ?
#
loop_
_entity_poly.entity_id
_entity_poly.type
_entity_poly.pdbx_seq_one_letter_code
_entity_poly.pdbx_strand_id
1 'polypeptide(L)'
;PYNDQDSLAYVTQTTISADDSQGMIDALRKRFPLIHEPKQQDICYATQNRQEAVKQLVRAGVDLVLVIGSVTSSNSNRLREVAEREGTRAYLVDTAEHVDPAWFEGVKSIGVTAGASAPEELVQGVVSYLVEKFGAEPAVALEGVEENVAFPLPKGLWESDLEESKQHG
;
A
#
# COMPACT_ATOMS: atom_id res chain seq x y z
N PRO A 1 0.02 -33.70 10.78
CA PRO A 1 -0.44 -32.80 11.82
C PRO A 1 0.78 -32.36 12.64
N TYR A 2 0.90 -31.04 12.86
CA TYR A 2 1.96 -30.44 13.68
C TYR A 2 1.54 -30.45 15.15
N ASN A 3 2.53 -30.57 16.05
CA ASN A 3 2.33 -30.59 17.50
C ASN A 3 3.09 -29.42 18.17
N ASP A 4 2.89 -29.23 19.47
CA ASP A 4 3.46 -28.10 20.22
C ASP A 4 4.98 -28.19 20.42
N GLN A 5 5.61 -29.32 20.05
CA GLN A 5 7.05 -29.55 20.13
C GLN A 5 7.75 -29.30 18.78
N ASP A 6 7.01 -29.10 17.71
CA ASP A 6 7.58 -28.86 16.39
C ASP A 6 8.22 -27.48 16.34
N SER A 7 9.41 -27.38 15.73
CA SER A 7 10.06 -26.09 15.48
C SER A 7 9.39 -25.42 14.29
N LEU A 8 8.48 -24.51 14.54
CA LEU A 8 7.72 -23.78 13.54
C LEU A 8 8.15 -22.30 13.52
N ALA A 9 8.10 -21.73 12.33
CA ALA A 9 8.27 -20.29 12.13
C ALA A 9 7.21 -19.80 11.15
N TYR A 10 6.88 -18.51 11.19
CA TYR A 10 6.03 -17.89 10.18
C TYR A 10 6.75 -16.70 9.54
N VAL A 11 6.34 -16.37 8.32
CA VAL A 11 6.64 -15.14 7.61
C VAL A 11 5.34 -14.60 7.04
N THR A 12 5.25 -13.28 6.86
CA THR A 12 4.06 -12.66 6.26
C THR A 12 4.39 -12.04 4.91
N GLN A 13 3.39 -11.92 4.06
CA GLN A 13 3.53 -11.19 2.81
C GLN A 13 3.67 -9.69 3.08
N THR A 14 4.58 -9.01 2.40
CA THR A 14 4.87 -7.57 2.60
C THR A 14 3.70 -6.63 2.33
N THR A 15 2.68 -7.10 1.59
CA THR A 15 1.50 -6.32 1.17
C THR A 15 0.21 -6.74 1.87
N ILE A 16 0.28 -7.64 2.86
CA ILE A 16 -0.92 -8.05 3.61
C ILE A 16 -1.49 -6.90 4.44
N SER A 17 -2.78 -6.95 4.77
CA SER A 17 -3.36 -6.05 5.75
C SER A 17 -2.71 -6.24 7.13
N ALA A 18 -2.29 -5.14 7.75
CA ALA A 18 -1.71 -5.18 9.09
C ALA A 18 -2.69 -5.79 10.12
N ASP A 19 -3.97 -5.43 10.03
CA ASP A 19 -5.01 -5.93 10.93
C ASP A 19 -5.26 -7.44 10.72
N ASP A 20 -5.31 -7.91 9.46
CA ASP A 20 -5.50 -9.33 9.15
C ASP A 20 -4.31 -10.18 9.61
N SER A 21 -3.08 -9.67 9.41
CA SER A 21 -1.88 -10.38 9.83
C SER A 21 -1.85 -10.54 11.34
N GLN A 22 -2.24 -9.53 12.11
CA GLN A 22 -2.25 -9.58 13.57
C GLN A 22 -3.21 -10.68 14.07
N GLY A 23 -4.42 -10.76 13.53
CA GLY A 23 -5.38 -11.80 13.91
C GLY A 23 -4.87 -13.22 13.63
N MET A 24 -4.20 -13.43 12.49
CA MET A 24 -3.59 -14.72 12.15
C MET A 24 -2.40 -15.04 13.07
N ILE A 25 -1.54 -14.07 13.35
CA ILE A 25 -0.40 -14.22 14.25
C ILE A 25 -0.86 -14.62 15.64
N ASP A 26 -1.88 -13.95 16.17
CA ASP A 26 -2.42 -14.27 17.50
C ASP A 26 -3.03 -15.67 17.56
N ALA A 27 -3.70 -16.12 16.50
CA ALA A 27 -4.19 -17.49 16.40
C ALA A 27 -3.05 -18.52 16.35
N LEU A 28 -1.97 -18.23 15.61
CA LEU A 28 -0.78 -19.07 15.53
C LEU A 28 -0.07 -19.16 16.90
N ARG A 29 0.13 -18.03 17.59
CA ARG A 29 0.72 -17.97 18.94
C ARG A 29 -0.07 -18.81 19.94
N LYS A 30 -1.41 -18.68 19.88
CA LYS A 30 -2.29 -19.45 20.76
C LYS A 30 -2.18 -20.95 20.51
N ARG A 31 -2.06 -21.35 19.26
CA ARG A 31 -1.97 -22.77 18.87
C ARG A 31 -0.58 -23.36 19.04
N PHE A 32 0.46 -22.55 18.80
CA PHE A 32 1.87 -22.95 18.85
C PHE A 32 2.68 -21.95 19.70
N PRO A 33 2.70 -22.10 21.03
CA PRO A 33 3.33 -21.13 21.93
C PRO A 33 4.85 -20.95 21.73
N LEU A 34 5.51 -21.91 21.09
CA LEU A 34 6.94 -21.90 20.80
C LEU A 34 7.26 -21.47 19.36
N ILE A 35 6.28 -20.92 18.60
CA ILE A 35 6.49 -20.52 17.22
C ILE A 35 7.54 -19.39 17.13
N HIS A 36 8.45 -19.53 16.20
CA HIS A 36 9.46 -18.50 15.93
C HIS A 36 8.87 -17.38 15.10
N GLU A 37 9.07 -16.17 15.53
CA GLU A 37 8.62 -14.96 14.88
C GLU A 37 9.76 -14.28 14.11
N PRO A 38 9.47 -13.58 12.98
CA PRO A 38 10.46 -12.76 12.32
C PRO A 38 10.97 -11.66 13.26
N LYS A 39 12.26 -11.32 13.17
CA LYS A 39 12.90 -10.29 14.02
C LYS A 39 12.37 -8.88 13.75
N GLN A 40 11.79 -8.65 12.59
CA GLN A 40 11.17 -7.39 12.18
C GLN A 40 9.82 -7.71 11.54
N GLN A 41 8.90 -6.75 11.56
CA GLN A 41 7.64 -6.89 10.84
C GLN A 41 7.91 -7.01 9.34
N ASP A 42 7.38 -8.06 8.72
CA ASP A 42 7.57 -8.32 7.30
C ASP A 42 6.76 -7.37 6.41
N ILE A 43 5.71 -6.74 6.97
CA ILE A 43 4.88 -5.81 6.22
C ILE A 43 5.68 -4.54 5.92
N CYS A 44 5.78 -4.21 4.63
CA CYS A 44 6.50 -3.02 4.20
C CYS A 44 5.85 -1.75 4.81
N TYR A 45 6.67 -0.92 5.42
CA TYR A 45 6.27 0.35 6.02
C TYR A 45 5.50 1.25 5.04
N ALA A 46 5.92 1.34 3.76
CA ALA A 46 5.18 2.06 2.73
C ALA A 46 3.77 1.48 2.50
N THR A 47 3.60 0.17 2.64
CA THR A 47 2.29 -0.50 2.59
C THR A 47 1.42 -0.12 3.79
N GLN A 48 1.98 -0.12 4.98
CA GLN A 48 1.26 0.27 6.21
C GLN A 48 0.80 1.73 6.15
N ASN A 49 1.67 2.65 5.77
CA ASN A 49 1.33 4.07 5.63
C ASN A 49 0.19 4.30 4.64
N ARG A 50 0.22 3.62 3.49
CA ARG A 50 -0.83 3.73 2.48
C ARG A 50 -2.16 3.16 2.96
N GLN A 51 -2.15 2.05 3.69
CA GLN A 51 -3.37 1.50 4.29
C GLN A 51 -3.95 2.47 5.34
N GLU A 52 -3.10 3.07 6.18
CA GLU A 52 -3.56 4.05 7.16
C GLU A 52 -4.09 5.33 6.48
N ALA A 53 -3.46 5.80 5.40
CA ALA A 53 -3.97 6.91 4.62
C ALA A 53 -5.37 6.63 4.04
N VAL A 54 -5.64 5.41 3.57
CA VAL A 54 -6.99 5.00 3.14
C VAL A 54 -7.98 5.06 4.29
N LYS A 55 -7.62 4.56 5.47
CA LYS A 55 -8.48 4.64 6.66
C LYS A 55 -8.78 6.11 7.04
N GLN A 56 -7.79 7.00 6.90
CA GLN A 56 -7.98 8.44 7.15
C GLN A 56 -8.95 9.06 6.14
N LEU A 57 -8.87 8.72 4.84
CA LEU A 57 -9.83 9.15 3.82
C LEU A 57 -11.25 8.75 4.20
N VAL A 58 -11.44 7.48 4.60
CA VAL A 58 -12.76 6.97 5.00
C VAL A 58 -13.27 7.69 6.26
N ARG A 59 -12.42 7.89 7.27
CA ARG A 59 -12.77 8.64 8.49
C ARG A 59 -13.10 10.11 8.21
N ALA A 60 -12.50 10.71 7.18
CA ALA A 60 -12.84 12.04 6.71
C ALA A 60 -14.23 12.11 6.04
N GLY A 61 -14.88 10.97 5.80
CA GLY A 61 -16.24 10.90 5.30
C GLY A 61 -16.35 11.01 3.77
N VAL A 62 -15.33 10.57 3.03
CA VAL A 62 -15.44 10.51 1.56
C VAL A 62 -16.49 9.49 1.14
N ASP A 63 -17.25 9.80 0.09
CA ASP A 63 -18.32 8.95 -0.44
C ASP A 63 -17.76 7.77 -1.28
N LEU A 64 -16.57 7.96 -1.83
CA LEU A 64 -15.90 7.02 -2.73
C LEU A 64 -14.38 7.11 -2.55
N VAL A 65 -13.69 5.98 -2.59
CA VAL A 65 -12.23 5.91 -2.70
C VAL A 65 -11.84 5.39 -4.09
N LEU A 66 -11.00 6.14 -4.79
CA LEU A 66 -10.41 5.72 -6.06
C LEU A 66 -8.95 5.35 -5.83
N VAL A 67 -8.62 4.09 -6.08
CA VAL A 67 -7.27 3.56 -5.95
C VAL A 67 -6.62 3.50 -7.33
N ILE A 68 -5.50 4.17 -7.51
CA ILE A 68 -4.78 4.18 -8.79
C ILE A 68 -3.65 3.15 -8.72
N GLY A 69 -3.65 2.23 -9.68
CA GLY A 69 -2.65 1.15 -9.74
C GLY A 69 -3.13 -0.04 -10.56
N SER A 70 -2.21 -0.97 -10.81
CA SER A 70 -2.51 -2.16 -11.59
C SER A 70 -3.48 -3.11 -10.86
N VAL A 71 -4.43 -3.67 -11.60
CA VAL A 71 -5.36 -4.70 -11.11
C VAL A 71 -4.64 -5.99 -10.67
N THR A 72 -3.42 -6.19 -11.13
CA THR A 72 -2.57 -7.33 -10.73
C THR A 72 -1.71 -7.02 -9.50
N SER A 73 -1.68 -5.77 -9.04
CA SER A 73 -0.91 -5.35 -7.87
C SER A 73 -1.62 -5.76 -6.58
N SER A 74 -0.99 -6.65 -5.80
CA SER A 74 -1.50 -7.05 -4.47
C SER A 74 -1.67 -5.85 -3.55
N ASN A 75 -0.74 -4.89 -3.56
CA ASN A 75 -0.84 -3.69 -2.74
C ASN A 75 -2.04 -2.82 -3.14
N SER A 76 -2.25 -2.56 -4.45
CA SER A 76 -3.38 -1.75 -4.92
C SER A 76 -4.72 -2.40 -4.60
N ASN A 77 -4.85 -3.72 -4.82
CA ASN A 77 -6.04 -4.46 -4.42
C ASN A 77 -6.29 -4.37 -2.91
N ARG A 78 -5.23 -4.46 -2.10
CA ARG A 78 -5.35 -4.36 -0.64
C ARG A 78 -5.86 -2.99 -0.20
N LEU A 79 -5.41 -1.89 -0.83
CA LEU A 79 -5.93 -0.55 -0.52
C LEU A 79 -7.43 -0.42 -0.81
N ARG A 80 -7.89 -0.98 -1.93
CA ARG A 80 -9.32 -1.06 -2.25
C ARG A 80 -10.09 -1.83 -1.18
N GLU A 81 -9.62 -3.04 -0.83
CA GLU A 81 -10.26 -3.89 0.19
C GLU A 81 -10.31 -3.23 1.57
N VAL A 82 -9.28 -2.44 1.94
CA VAL A 82 -9.28 -1.67 3.19
C VAL A 82 -10.40 -0.64 3.18
N ALA A 83 -10.56 0.13 2.10
CA ALA A 83 -11.64 1.12 1.99
C ALA A 83 -13.03 0.46 2.07
N GLU A 84 -13.24 -0.64 1.35
CA GLU A 84 -14.50 -1.41 1.36
C GLU A 84 -14.83 -1.95 2.75
N ARG A 85 -13.82 -2.44 3.46
CA ARG A 85 -13.95 -2.99 4.82
C ARG A 85 -14.28 -1.90 5.85
N GLU A 86 -13.73 -0.71 5.67
CA GLU A 86 -14.08 0.47 6.48
C GLU A 86 -15.44 1.08 6.12
N GLY A 87 -16.15 0.52 5.13
CA GLY A 87 -17.53 0.86 4.78
C GLY A 87 -17.70 1.88 3.66
N THR A 88 -16.64 2.22 2.93
CA THR A 88 -16.71 3.15 1.79
C THR A 88 -16.52 2.40 0.47
N ARG A 89 -17.32 2.75 -0.54
CA ARG A 89 -17.16 2.20 -1.90
C ARG A 89 -15.77 2.51 -2.44
N ALA A 90 -15.11 1.52 -3.05
CA ALA A 90 -13.79 1.73 -3.61
C ALA A 90 -13.64 1.05 -4.96
N TYR A 91 -12.95 1.71 -5.88
CA TYR A 91 -12.64 1.18 -7.21
C TYR A 91 -11.14 1.29 -7.49
N LEU A 92 -10.63 0.32 -8.22
CA LEU A 92 -9.23 0.25 -8.63
C LEU A 92 -9.15 0.53 -10.13
N VAL A 93 -8.35 1.51 -10.51
CA VAL A 93 -8.11 1.91 -11.90
C VAL A 93 -6.62 2.04 -12.17
N ASP A 94 -6.18 1.66 -13.34
CA ASP A 94 -4.79 1.84 -13.78
C ASP A 94 -4.63 3.11 -14.65
N THR A 95 -5.67 3.55 -15.34
CA THR A 95 -5.68 4.79 -16.12
C THR A 95 -7.02 5.50 -16.04
N ALA A 96 -7.06 6.77 -16.47
CA ALA A 96 -8.28 7.57 -16.55
C ALA A 96 -9.36 6.96 -17.47
N GLU A 97 -8.95 6.20 -18.49
CA GLU A 97 -9.85 5.56 -19.46
C GLU A 97 -10.70 4.45 -18.81
N HIS A 98 -10.21 3.86 -17.74
CA HIS A 98 -10.92 2.81 -17.00
C HIS A 98 -11.87 3.35 -15.92
N VAL A 99 -11.97 4.66 -15.78
CA VAL A 99 -12.91 5.31 -14.85
C VAL A 99 -14.32 5.24 -15.44
N ASP A 100 -15.22 4.55 -14.74
CA ASP A 100 -16.63 4.48 -15.11
C ASP A 100 -17.39 5.68 -14.51
N PRO A 101 -17.99 6.55 -15.33
CA PRO A 101 -18.80 7.67 -14.86
C PRO A 101 -19.95 7.28 -13.92
N ALA A 102 -20.51 6.08 -14.07
CA ALA A 102 -21.59 5.60 -13.23
C ALA A 102 -21.21 5.47 -11.74
N TRP A 103 -19.93 5.31 -11.44
CA TRP A 103 -19.46 5.24 -10.04
C TRP A 103 -19.69 6.53 -9.26
N PHE A 104 -19.81 7.66 -9.95
CA PHE A 104 -19.88 9.00 -9.35
C PHE A 104 -21.31 9.50 -9.18
N GLU A 105 -22.33 8.70 -9.50
CA GLU A 105 -23.73 9.08 -9.26
C GLU A 105 -23.97 9.29 -7.75
N GLY A 106 -24.36 10.52 -7.40
CA GLY A 106 -24.60 10.93 -6.02
C GLY A 106 -23.36 11.14 -5.15
N VAL A 107 -22.15 11.00 -5.71
CA VAL A 107 -20.87 11.23 -5.01
C VAL A 107 -20.58 12.72 -4.93
N LYS A 108 -20.24 13.22 -3.75
CA LYS A 108 -19.87 14.61 -3.47
C LYS A 108 -18.40 14.77 -3.14
N SER A 109 -17.80 13.71 -2.59
CA SER A 109 -16.40 13.71 -2.16
C SER A 109 -15.72 12.42 -2.56
N ILE A 110 -14.51 12.54 -3.10
CA ILE A 110 -13.72 11.43 -3.62
C ILE A 110 -12.37 11.43 -2.90
N GLY A 111 -12.02 10.33 -2.26
CA GLY A 111 -10.66 10.07 -1.81
C GLY A 111 -9.85 9.42 -2.93
N VAL A 112 -8.68 9.97 -3.24
CA VAL A 112 -7.77 9.40 -4.24
C VAL A 112 -6.52 8.89 -3.53
N THR A 113 -6.14 7.66 -3.81
CA THR A 113 -4.90 7.04 -3.34
C THR A 113 -4.26 6.24 -4.46
N ALA A 114 -2.99 5.88 -4.29
CA ALA A 114 -2.25 5.13 -5.29
C ALA A 114 -1.48 3.95 -4.68
N GLY A 115 -1.34 2.87 -5.43
CA GLY A 115 -0.43 1.80 -5.09
C GLY A 115 1.03 2.27 -5.06
N ALA A 116 1.87 1.61 -4.25
CA ALA A 116 3.28 2.00 -4.07
C ALA A 116 4.09 2.02 -5.37
N SER A 117 3.70 1.26 -6.37
CA SER A 117 4.35 1.18 -7.68
C SER A 117 3.62 1.96 -8.79
N ALA A 118 2.57 2.71 -8.45
CA ALA A 118 1.86 3.52 -9.44
C ALA A 118 2.71 4.73 -9.84
N PRO A 119 2.97 4.95 -11.14
CA PRO A 119 3.67 6.14 -11.61
C PRO A 119 2.87 7.42 -11.29
N GLU A 120 3.56 8.47 -10.92
CA GLU A 120 2.95 9.76 -10.58
C GLU A 120 2.14 10.33 -11.77
N GLU A 121 2.60 10.12 -13.00
CA GLU A 121 1.92 10.56 -14.21
C GLU A 121 0.51 9.95 -14.34
N LEU A 122 0.33 8.69 -13.94
CA LEU A 122 -0.99 8.06 -13.95
C LEU A 122 -1.90 8.67 -12.88
N VAL A 123 -1.36 8.98 -11.72
CA VAL A 123 -2.11 9.65 -10.64
C VAL A 123 -2.60 11.01 -11.10
N GLN A 124 -1.70 11.81 -11.65
CA GLN A 124 -2.03 13.14 -12.18
C GLN A 124 -3.02 13.06 -13.35
N GLY A 125 -2.89 12.06 -14.22
CA GLY A 125 -3.81 11.83 -15.33
C GLY A 125 -5.23 11.54 -14.86
N VAL A 126 -5.40 10.69 -13.83
CA VAL A 126 -6.72 10.39 -13.26
C VAL A 126 -7.29 11.61 -12.54
N VAL A 127 -6.50 12.32 -11.73
CA VAL A 127 -6.95 13.55 -11.05
C VAL A 127 -7.39 14.62 -12.05
N SER A 128 -6.60 14.86 -13.11
CA SER A 128 -6.95 15.81 -14.15
C SER A 128 -8.27 15.42 -14.85
N TYR A 129 -8.45 14.15 -15.14
CA TYR A 129 -9.69 13.63 -15.72
C TYR A 129 -10.90 13.90 -14.82
N LEU A 130 -10.77 13.69 -13.50
CA LEU A 130 -11.85 13.96 -12.53
C LEU A 130 -12.20 15.47 -12.52
N VAL A 131 -11.21 16.34 -12.55
CA VAL A 131 -11.42 17.80 -12.59
C VAL A 131 -12.11 18.21 -13.90
N GLU A 132 -11.60 17.77 -15.05
CA GLU A 132 -12.09 18.19 -16.36
C GLU A 132 -13.48 17.62 -16.69
N LYS A 133 -13.70 16.34 -16.34
CA LYS A 133 -14.91 15.63 -16.75
C LYS A 133 -16.07 15.82 -15.79
N PHE A 134 -15.79 15.90 -14.48
CA PHE A 134 -16.82 15.98 -13.44
C PHE A 134 -16.83 17.31 -12.70
N GLY A 135 -15.94 18.24 -13.05
CA GLY A 135 -15.83 19.54 -12.36
C GLY A 135 -15.40 19.42 -10.90
N ALA A 136 -14.63 18.37 -10.58
CA ALA A 136 -14.11 18.19 -9.23
C ALA A 136 -13.21 19.37 -8.86
N GLU A 137 -13.25 19.79 -7.59
CA GLU A 137 -12.28 20.76 -7.08
C GLU A 137 -10.88 20.14 -7.07
N PRO A 138 -9.82 20.96 -7.20
CA PRO A 138 -8.45 20.46 -7.12
C PRO A 138 -8.21 19.65 -5.85
N ALA A 139 -7.48 18.55 -5.99
CA ALA A 139 -7.21 17.65 -4.87
C ALA A 139 -6.41 18.37 -3.77
N VAL A 140 -6.85 18.22 -2.54
CA VAL A 140 -6.12 18.64 -1.35
C VAL A 140 -5.42 17.42 -0.77
N ALA A 141 -4.10 17.50 -0.60
CA ALA A 141 -3.34 16.44 0.05
C ALA A 141 -3.74 16.31 1.51
N LEU A 142 -4.07 15.10 1.97
CA LEU A 142 -4.13 14.84 3.41
C LEU A 142 -2.70 14.90 3.96
N GLU A 143 -2.54 15.48 5.14
CA GLU A 143 -1.27 15.42 5.85
C GLU A 143 -0.94 13.96 6.14
N GLY A 144 0.01 13.41 5.40
CA GLY A 144 0.52 12.07 5.54
C GLY A 144 1.69 12.01 6.54
N VAL A 145 2.05 10.80 6.95
CA VAL A 145 3.29 10.58 7.69
C VAL A 145 4.46 10.86 6.74
N GLU A 146 5.33 11.81 7.08
CA GLU A 146 6.57 12.03 6.33
C GLU A 146 7.42 10.76 6.29
N GLU A 147 7.74 10.30 5.09
CA GLU A 147 8.56 9.13 4.88
C GLU A 147 10.05 9.49 5.01
N ASN A 148 10.58 9.51 6.24
CA ASN A 148 11.99 9.73 6.53
C ASN A 148 12.77 8.42 6.66
N VAL A 149 12.60 7.48 5.72
CA VAL A 149 13.35 6.22 5.70
C VAL A 149 14.51 6.30 4.73
N ALA A 150 15.72 6.31 5.26
CA ALA A 150 16.95 6.14 4.49
C ALA A 150 17.37 4.66 4.52
N PHE A 151 17.48 4.05 3.37
CA PHE A 151 18.08 2.72 3.23
C PHE A 151 19.60 2.88 3.08
N PRO A 152 20.42 2.41 4.05
CA PRO A 152 21.86 2.44 3.86
C PRO A 152 22.25 1.53 2.69
N LEU A 153 23.14 2.00 1.86
CA LEU A 153 23.70 1.18 0.77
C LEU A 153 24.39 -0.07 1.35
N PRO A 154 24.27 -1.24 0.69
CA PRO A 154 24.98 -2.44 1.12
C PRO A 154 26.47 -2.18 1.22
N LYS A 155 27.07 -2.63 2.33
CA LYS A 155 28.53 -2.53 2.50
C LYS A 155 29.22 -3.30 1.38
N GLY A 156 30.19 -2.68 0.71
CA GLY A 156 30.99 -3.30 -0.35
C GLY A 156 30.65 -2.89 -1.79
N LEU A 157 29.56 -2.17 -2.05
CA LEU A 157 29.21 -1.69 -3.38
C LEU A 157 30.21 -0.66 -3.95
N TRP A 158 30.97 0.02 -3.09
CA TRP A 158 31.95 1.03 -3.48
C TRP A 158 33.39 0.50 -3.57
N GLU A 159 33.67 -0.67 -2.99
CA GLU A 159 35.03 -1.25 -2.98
C GLU A 159 35.40 -1.82 -4.35
N SER A 160 34.43 -2.38 -5.10
CA SER A 160 34.64 -2.91 -6.46
C SER A 160 34.95 -1.83 -7.49
N ASP A 161 34.26 -0.69 -7.42
CA ASP A 161 34.40 0.38 -8.42
C ASP A 161 35.72 1.19 -8.24
N LEU A 162 36.29 1.19 -7.02
CA LEU A 162 37.58 1.85 -6.74
C LEU A 162 38.77 0.99 -7.11
N GLU A 163 38.64 -0.33 -7.20
CA GLU A 163 39.74 -1.21 -7.63
C GLU A 163 39.84 -1.26 -9.16
N GLU A 164 38.73 -1.20 -9.90
CA GLU A 164 38.74 -1.14 -11.36
C GLU A 164 39.32 0.20 -11.90
N SER A 165 39.08 1.32 -11.22
CA SER A 165 39.63 2.61 -11.62
C SER A 165 41.11 2.77 -11.36
N LYS A 166 41.74 1.92 -10.51
CA LYS A 166 43.18 1.92 -10.25
C LYS A 166 44.01 1.03 -11.20
N GLN A 167 43.34 0.16 -11.98
CA GLN A 167 44.01 -0.72 -12.94
C GLN A 167 44.08 -0.14 -14.37
N HIS A 168 43.47 1.02 -14.62
CA HIS A 168 43.41 1.68 -15.94
C HIS A 168 43.96 3.13 -15.93
N GLY A 169 44.79 3.46 -14.94
CA GLY A 169 45.51 4.73 -14.83
C GLY A 169 47.00 4.59 -14.96
#